data_b3f3aecc87ef5ec5ad35b2417ab686b2
#
_entry.id   b3f3aecc87ef5ec5ad35b2417ab686b2
#
_cell.length_a   1.000
_cell.length_b   1.000
_cell.length_c   1.000
_cell.angle_alpha   90.00
_cell.angle_beta   90.00
_cell.angle_gamma   90.00
#
_symmetry.space_group_name_H-M   'P 1'
#
loop_
_entity.id
_entity.type
_entity.pdbx_description
1 polymer ?
#
loop_
_entity_poly.entity_id
_entity_poly.type
_entity_poly.pdbx_seq_one_letter_code
_entity_poly.pdbx_strand_id
1 'polypeptide(L)'
;MNYSSSMFKTVKSTQSKNTELITKWSQAKIVGEIDNFLKKYNPSLFRIHVNGDFLNRKELDSWIQIAQLNPSTKFLAFTKQIHLFNLVSIPTNLKIRFSVFFNMPDSVKESILDKGFPIAYTDMNNVFNSKVCSKPCETCQFCYESNEHVFLPLHGKRAIRSFNKEKREN
;
A
#
# COMPACT_ATOMS: atom_id res chain seq x y z
N MET A 1 -12.22 -4.33 -4.63
CA MET A 1 -12.55 -3.81 -5.98
C MET A 1 -12.00 -2.38 -6.11
N ASN A 2 -11.13 -2.11 -7.08
CA ASN A 2 -10.48 -0.80 -7.24
C ASN A 2 -11.44 0.16 -7.97
N TYR A 3 -12.25 0.90 -7.23
CA TYR A 3 -13.28 1.79 -7.79
C TYR A 3 -12.73 2.90 -8.72
N SER A 4 -11.48 3.34 -8.53
CA SER A 4 -10.89 4.37 -9.38
C SER A 4 -10.52 3.87 -10.77
N SER A 5 -10.12 2.60 -10.91
CA SER A 5 -9.71 2.04 -12.20
C SER A 5 -10.87 1.78 -13.15
N SER A 6 -12.09 1.59 -12.63
CA SER A 6 -13.28 1.40 -13.47
C SER A 6 -13.85 2.70 -14.04
N MET A 7 -13.51 3.86 -13.45
CA MET A 7 -14.04 5.16 -13.88
C MET A 7 -13.24 5.83 -14.99
N PHE A 8 -11.94 5.52 -15.11
CA PHE A 8 -11.06 6.17 -16.09
C PHE A 8 -10.36 5.14 -16.97
N LYS A 9 -10.68 5.13 -18.26
CA LYS A 9 -10.07 4.21 -19.25
C LYS A 9 -8.54 4.30 -19.28
N THR A 10 -7.99 5.49 -19.15
CA THR A 10 -6.55 5.77 -19.11
C THR A 10 -5.88 5.11 -17.90
N VAL A 11 -6.48 5.19 -16.72
CA VAL A 11 -5.97 4.56 -15.49
C VAL A 11 -5.93 3.05 -15.63
N LYS A 12 -7.00 2.44 -16.15
CA LYS A 12 -7.07 0.99 -16.40
C LYS A 12 -6.01 0.53 -17.42
N SER A 13 -5.85 1.27 -18.51
CA SER A 13 -4.83 0.97 -19.54
C SER A 13 -3.41 1.02 -18.96
N THR A 14 -3.10 2.06 -18.18
CA THR A 14 -1.79 2.21 -17.53
C THR A 14 -1.52 1.09 -16.52
N GLN A 15 -2.50 0.72 -15.71
CA GLN A 15 -2.37 -0.40 -14.77
C GLN A 15 -2.13 -1.72 -15.48
N SER A 16 -2.84 -1.99 -16.58
CA SER A 16 -2.62 -3.21 -17.37
C SER A 16 -1.21 -3.27 -17.96
N LYS A 17 -0.71 -2.15 -18.50
CA LYS A 17 0.67 -2.05 -19.00
C LYS A 17 1.70 -2.28 -17.89
N ASN A 18 1.52 -1.66 -16.73
CA ASN A 18 2.43 -1.84 -15.60
C ASN A 18 2.45 -3.30 -15.13
N THR A 19 1.29 -3.94 -15.01
CA THR A 19 1.19 -5.36 -14.67
C THR A 19 1.92 -6.24 -15.69
N GLU A 20 1.75 -5.96 -16.99
CA GLU A 20 2.44 -6.67 -18.07
C GLU A 20 3.97 -6.52 -17.96
N LEU A 21 4.47 -5.30 -17.72
CA LEU A 21 5.89 -5.03 -17.55
C LEU A 21 6.48 -5.79 -16.35
N ILE A 22 5.84 -5.69 -15.19
CA ILE A 22 6.27 -6.39 -13.96
C ILE A 22 6.27 -7.92 -14.17
N THR A 23 5.30 -8.44 -14.92
CA THR A 23 5.22 -9.87 -15.22
C THR A 23 6.36 -10.32 -16.14
N LYS A 24 6.61 -9.58 -17.22
CA LYS A 24 7.57 -9.96 -18.28
C LYS A 24 9.04 -9.66 -17.94
N TRP A 25 9.29 -8.60 -17.19
CA TRP A 25 10.65 -8.17 -16.89
C TRP A 25 11.30 -9.04 -15.82
N SER A 26 12.63 -9.22 -15.96
CA SER A 26 13.44 -9.77 -14.88
C SER A 26 13.48 -8.81 -13.68
N GLN A 27 13.79 -9.33 -12.50
CA GLN A 27 13.98 -8.50 -11.31
C GLN A 27 15.04 -7.42 -11.54
N ALA A 28 16.18 -7.78 -12.12
CA ALA A 28 17.25 -6.84 -12.42
C ALA A 28 16.79 -5.69 -13.32
N LYS A 29 15.93 -5.97 -14.32
CA LYS A 29 15.39 -4.94 -15.20
C LYS A 29 14.43 -4.02 -14.45
N ILE A 30 13.53 -4.57 -13.62
CA ILE A 30 12.62 -3.76 -12.80
C ILE A 30 13.41 -2.82 -11.90
N VAL A 31 14.42 -3.37 -11.19
CA VAL A 31 15.27 -2.61 -10.28
C VAL A 31 16.01 -1.51 -11.03
N GLY A 32 16.66 -1.84 -12.15
CA GLY A 32 17.44 -0.86 -12.93
C GLY A 32 16.62 0.30 -13.46
N GLU A 33 15.44 0.04 -14.03
CA GLU A 33 14.58 1.09 -14.58
C GLU A 33 14.06 2.04 -13.49
N ILE A 34 13.64 1.49 -12.34
CA ILE A 34 13.12 2.31 -11.23
C ILE A 34 14.26 3.04 -10.52
N ASP A 35 15.42 2.41 -10.31
CA ASP A 35 16.60 3.03 -9.71
C ASP A 35 17.10 4.22 -10.54
N ASN A 36 17.16 4.08 -11.88
CA ASN A 36 17.49 5.17 -12.78
C ASN A 36 16.50 6.34 -12.67
N PHE A 37 15.21 6.05 -12.56
CA PHE A 37 14.18 7.07 -12.34
C PHE A 37 14.42 7.79 -11.00
N LEU A 38 14.64 7.05 -9.91
CA LEU A 38 14.86 7.62 -8.58
C LEU A 38 16.12 8.47 -8.53
N LYS A 39 17.22 8.03 -9.14
CA LYS A 39 18.47 8.81 -9.24
C LYS A 39 18.29 10.11 -10.03
N LYS A 40 17.47 10.07 -11.08
CA LYS A 40 17.20 11.26 -11.91
C LYS A 40 16.38 12.31 -11.18
N TYR A 41 15.35 11.90 -10.43
CA TYR A 41 14.40 12.83 -9.82
C TYR A 41 14.63 13.06 -8.31
N ASN A 42 15.41 12.20 -7.68
CA ASN A 42 15.78 12.23 -6.26
C ASN A 42 14.62 12.58 -5.28
N PRO A 43 13.49 11.86 -5.33
CA PRO A 43 12.36 12.17 -4.48
C PRO A 43 12.67 11.80 -3.02
N SER A 44 12.34 12.67 -2.07
CA SER A 44 12.44 12.37 -0.63
C SER A 44 11.40 11.34 -0.17
N LEU A 45 10.23 11.33 -0.81
CA LEU A 45 9.11 10.41 -0.52
C LEU A 45 8.67 9.71 -1.81
N PHE A 46 8.49 8.41 -1.73
CA PHE A 46 8.00 7.62 -2.85
C PHE A 46 6.90 6.64 -2.38
N ARG A 47 5.70 6.76 -2.95
CA ARG A 47 4.60 5.83 -2.68
C ARG A 47 4.56 4.74 -3.75
N ILE A 48 4.79 3.50 -3.31
CA ILE A 48 4.63 2.30 -4.14
C ILE A 48 3.12 2.02 -4.25
N HIS A 49 2.64 1.76 -5.45
CA HIS A 49 1.23 1.45 -5.74
C HIS A 49 0.23 2.48 -5.20
N VAL A 50 0.04 3.58 -5.91
CA VAL A 50 -1.08 4.50 -5.64
C VAL A 50 -2.41 3.77 -5.80
N ASN A 51 -2.48 2.87 -6.81
CA ASN A 51 -3.57 1.92 -7.03
C ASN A 51 -2.98 0.54 -7.32
N GLY A 52 -3.63 -0.51 -6.85
CA GLY A 52 -3.16 -1.89 -6.99
C GLY A 52 -2.49 -2.41 -5.73
N ASP A 53 -1.75 -3.49 -5.88
CA ASP A 53 -1.06 -4.20 -4.82
C ASP A 53 0.13 -4.97 -5.41
N PHE A 54 1.01 -5.52 -4.57
CA PHE A 54 2.08 -6.39 -5.03
C PHE A 54 1.52 -7.60 -5.78
N LEU A 55 2.02 -7.82 -6.98
CA LEU A 55 1.57 -8.91 -7.84
C LEU A 55 2.11 -10.27 -7.36
N ASN A 56 3.36 -10.28 -6.90
CA ASN A 56 4.07 -11.49 -6.48
C ASN A 56 5.33 -11.16 -5.66
N ARG A 57 6.02 -12.22 -5.20
CA ARG A 57 7.24 -12.11 -4.42
C ARG A 57 8.39 -11.44 -5.18
N LYS A 58 8.54 -11.69 -6.47
CA LYS A 58 9.57 -11.03 -7.31
C LYS A 58 9.44 -9.51 -7.28
N GLU A 59 8.21 -9.00 -7.36
CA GLU A 59 7.98 -7.57 -7.29
C GLU A 59 8.30 -7.00 -5.91
N LEU A 60 7.90 -7.66 -4.83
CA LEU A 60 8.25 -7.25 -3.47
C LEU A 60 9.77 -7.22 -3.28
N ASP A 61 10.48 -8.28 -3.69
CA ASP A 61 11.94 -8.35 -3.58
C ASP A 61 12.63 -7.27 -4.42
N SER A 62 12.05 -6.91 -5.58
CA SER A 62 12.53 -5.77 -6.38
C SER A 62 12.44 -4.46 -5.61
N TRP A 63 11.30 -4.18 -4.95
CA TRP A 63 11.12 -2.96 -4.16
C TRP A 63 12.00 -2.92 -2.91
N ILE A 64 12.28 -4.06 -2.28
CA ILE A 64 13.24 -4.17 -1.18
C ILE A 64 14.62 -3.77 -1.67
N GLN A 65 15.07 -4.31 -2.80
CA GLN A 65 16.37 -3.97 -3.40
C GLN A 65 16.45 -2.50 -3.82
N ILE A 66 15.39 -1.95 -4.42
CA ILE A 66 15.30 -0.53 -4.79
C ILE A 66 15.43 0.35 -3.55
N ALA A 67 14.77 0.02 -2.45
CA ALA A 67 14.86 0.77 -1.21
C ALA A 67 16.28 0.74 -0.63
N GLN A 68 16.96 -0.39 -0.68
CA GLN A 68 18.37 -0.53 -0.25
C GLN A 68 19.32 0.33 -1.09
N LEU A 69 19.09 0.41 -2.40
CA LEU A 69 19.89 1.23 -3.32
C LEU A 69 19.65 2.74 -3.19
N ASN A 70 18.51 3.14 -2.60
CA ASN A 70 18.09 4.53 -2.49
C ASN A 70 17.80 4.93 -1.03
N PRO A 71 18.81 4.92 -0.14
CA PRO A 71 18.62 5.11 1.31
C PRO A 71 18.11 6.51 1.70
N SER A 72 18.28 7.52 0.84
CA SER A 72 17.77 8.88 1.03
C SER A 72 16.28 9.02 0.74
N THR A 73 15.67 8.09 0.01
CA THR A 73 14.25 8.08 -0.31
C THR A 73 13.48 7.25 0.72
N LYS A 74 12.42 7.82 1.30
CA LYS A 74 11.48 7.09 2.15
C LYS A 74 10.38 6.48 1.28
N PHE A 75 10.20 5.17 1.36
CA PHE A 75 9.20 4.42 0.61
C PHE A 75 8.02 4.05 1.49
N LEU A 76 6.82 4.06 0.90
CA LEU A 76 5.58 3.63 1.53
C LEU A 76 4.79 2.73 0.59
N ALA A 77 4.37 1.56 1.08
CA ALA A 77 3.40 0.71 0.40
C ALA A 77 2.22 0.36 1.31
N PHE A 78 1.03 0.30 0.72
CA PHE A 78 -0.16 -0.28 1.33
C PHE A 78 -0.46 -1.60 0.63
N THR A 79 -0.68 -2.68 1.40
CA THR A 79 -0.87 -4.02 0.83
C THR A 79 -1.93 -4.82 1.57
N LYS A 80 -2.50 -5.82 0.90
CA LYS A 80 -3.33 -6.89 1.45
C LYS A 80 -2.65 -8.25 1.32
N GLN A 81 -1.48 -8.31 0.69
CA GLN A 81 -0.77 -9.54 0.30
C GLN A 81 0.08 -10.07 1.45
N ILE A 82 -0.54 -10.38 2.59
CA ILE A 82 0.19 -10.79 3.81
C ILE A 82 1.10 -12.02 3.58
N HIS A 83 0.70 -12.93 2.70
CA HIS A 83 1.45 -14.15 2.40
C HIS A 83 2.81 -13.89 1.75
N LEU A 84 3.01 -12.74 1.11
CA LEU A 84 4.29 -12.37 0.51
C LEU A 84 5.36 -11.99 1.54
N PHE A 85 4.94 -11.69 2.79
CA PHE A 85 5.81 -11.14 3.83
C PHE A 85 6.34 -12.18 4.82
N ASN A 86 6.26 -13.46 4.49
CA ASN A 86 6.90 -14.51 5.29
C ASN A 86 8.42 -14.47 5.10
N LEU A 87 9.16 -14.41 6.22
CA LEU A 87 10.63 -14.43 6.24
C LEU A 87 11.29 -13.34 5.37
N VAL A 88 10.73 -12.12 5.43
CA VAL A 88 11.25 -10.97 4.67
C VAL A 88 11.87 -9.95 5.61
N SER A 89 13.11 -9.55 5.34
CA SER A 89 13.74 -8.40 5.97
C SER A 89 13.39 -7.13 5.19
N ILE A 90 12.74 -6.18 5.86
CA ILE A 90 12.32 -4.91 5.25
C ILE A 90 13.32 -3.82 5.62
N PRO A 91 13.90 -3.08 4.65
CA PRO A 91 14.78 -1.94 4.92
C PRO A 91 14.06 -0.85 5.73
N THR A 92 14.80 -0.14 6.57
CA THR A 92 14.23 0.88 7.49
C THR A 92 13.54 2.03 6.77
N ASN A 93 13.99 2.35 5.56
CA ASN A 93 13.41 3.37 4.70
C ASN A 93 12.21 2.89 3.85
N LEU A 94 11.80 1.61 3.97
CA LEU A 94 10.61 1.06 3.34
C LEU A 94 9.56 0.74 4.40
N LYS A 95 8.48 1.51 4.45
CA LYS A 95 7.34 1.25 5.34
C LYS A 95 6.25 0.49 4.60
N ILE A 96 5.87 -0.65 5.16
CA ILE A 96 4.74 -1.47 4.68
C ILE A 96 3.61 -1.33 5.68
N ARG A 97 2.41 -1.02 5.18
CA ARG A 97 1.17 -0.98 5.98
C ARG A 97 0.15 -1.95 5.40
N PHE A 98 -0.35 -2.83 6.23
CA PHE A 98 -1.42 -3.71 5.80
C PHE A 98 -2.75 -2.98 5.80
N SER A 99 -3.45 -3.06 4.67
CA SER A 99 -4.79 -2.47 4.53
C SER A 99 -5.82 -3.41 5.13
N VAL A 100 -6.52 -2.95 6.17
CA VAL A 100 -7.60 -3.68 6.84
C VAL A 100 -8.92 -2.96 6.59
N PHE A 101 -9.91 -3.68 6.10
CA PHE A 101 -11.24 -3.16 5.80
C PHE A 101 -12.27 -3.79 6.72
N PHE A 102 -13.36 -3.07 6.96
CA PHE A 102 -14.46 -3.51 7.82
C PHE A 102 -15.06 -4.87 7.42
N ASN A 103 -15.12 -5.18 6.12
CA ASN A 103 -15.65 -6.44 5.56
C ASN A 103 -14.61 -7.55 5.34
N MET A 104 -13.41 -7.37 5.85
CA MET A 104 -12.37 -8.41 5.80
C MET A 104 -12.70 -9.49 6.84
N PRO A 105 -12.55 -10.80 6.53
CA PRO A 105 -12.74 -11.87 7.51
C PRO A 105 -11.86 -11.68 8.75
N ASP A 106 -12.40 -11.95 9.94
CA ASP A 106 -11.68 -11.71 11.21
C ASP A 106 -10.40 -12.52 11.30
N SER A 107 -10.40 -13.77 10.83
CA SER A 107 -9.19 -14.60 10.76
C SER A 107 -8.04 -13.98 9.95
N VAL A 108 -8.38 -13.21 8.91
CA VAL A 108 -7.39 -12.47 8.11
C VAL A 108 -6.90 -11.25 8.86
N LYS A 109 -7.80 -10.50 9.54
CA LYS A 109 -7.44 -9.36 10.37
C LYS A 109 -6.48 -9.78 11.51
N GLU A 110 -6.81 -10.85 12.21
CA GLU A 110 -5.99 -11.44 13.27
C GLU A 110 -4.61 -11.82 12.74
N SER A 111 -4.55 -12.54 11.61
CA SER A 111 -3.28 -12.92 10.98
C SER A 111 -2.39 -11.72 10.59
N ILE A 112 -3.00 -10.57 10.24
CA ILE A 112 -2.27 -9.33 9.97
C ILE A 112 -1.72 -8.73 11.27
N LEU A 113 -2.55 -8.67 12.32
CA LEU A 113 -2.18 -8.10 13.62
C LEU A 113 -1.06 -8.91 14.29
N ASP A 114 -1.14 -10.24 14.25
CA ASP A 114 -0.16 -11.16 14.85
C ASP A 114 1.25 -10.99 14.24
N LYS A 115 1.36 -10.51 13.01
CA LYS A 115 2.65 -10.23 12.37
C LYS A 115 3.33 -8.95 12.87
N GLY A 116 2.63 -8.13 13.66
CA GLY A 116 3.18 -6.90 14.24
C GLY A 116 3.46 -5.78 13.24
N PHE A 117 2.97 -5.88 12.00
CA PHE A 117 3.09 -4.79 11.03
C PHE A 117 2.11 -3.65 11.33
N PRO A 118 2.46 -2.39 11.02
CA PRO A 118 1.52 -1.29 11.12
C PRO A 118 0.38 -1.48 10.12
N ILE A 119 -0.85 -1.23 10.57
CA ILE A 119 -2.03 -1.32 9.71
C ILE A 119 -2.53 0.07 9.29
N ALA A 120 -3.15 0.10 8.12
CA ALA A 120 -4.01 1.19 7.67
C ALA A 120 -5.42 0.62 7.56
N TYR A 121 -6.31 1.05 8.45
CA TYR A 121 -7.65 0.48 8.51
C TYR A 121 -8.72 1.51 8.18
N THR A 122 -9.81 1.01 7.62
CA THR A 122 -10.96 1.79 7.19
C THR A 122 -12.21 1.24 7.86
N ASP A 123 -12.81 2.05 8.73
CA ASP A 123 -14.06 1.77 9.42
C ASP A 123 -14.81 3.09 9.67
N MET A 124 -15.98 3.02 10.29
CA MET A 124 -16.71 4.21 10.80
C MET A 124 -16.13 4.71 12.13
N ASN A 125 -15.50 3.84 12.90
CA ASN A 125 -14.96 4.12 14.22
C ASN A 125 -13.44 3.93 14.25
N ASN A 126 -12.75 4.82 14.93
CA ASN A 126 -11.31 4.69 15.20
C ASN A 126 -11.07 3.75 16.39
N VAL A 127 -11.31 2.45 16.19
CA VAL A 127 -11.29 1.43 17.24
C VAL A 127 -9.92 1.26 17.94
N PHE A 128 -8.82 1.62 17.27
CA PHE A 128 -7.47 1.57 17.85
C PHE A 128 -7.00 2.95 18.37
N ASN A 129 -7.87 3.95 18.43
CA ASN A 129 -7.51 5.34 18.77
C ASN A 129 -6.26 5.82 18.02
N SER A 130 -6.15 5.46 16.76
CA SER A 130 -4.97 5.69 15.93
C SER A 130 -4.98 7.07 15.28
N LYS A 131 -3.83 7.49 14.76
CA LYS A 131 -3.70 8.72 13.99
C LYS A 131 -4.69 8.75 12.83
N VAL A 132 -5.53 9.76 12.80
CA VAL A 132 -6.49 9.99 11.70
C VAL A 132 -5.76 10.58 10.49
N CYS A 133 -5.91 9.96 9.32
CA CYS A 133 -5.42 10.49 8.06
C CYS A 133 -6.28 11.67 7.61
N SER A 134 -5.79 12.88 7.78
CA SER A 134 -6.53 14.12 7.50
C SER A 134 -5.75 15.17 6.71
N LYS A 135 -4.46 14.91 6.41
CA LYS A 135 -3.56 15.86 5.75
C LYS A 135 -2.90 15.24 4.52
N PRO A 136 -2.46 16.04 3.55
CA PRO A 136 -1.62 15.58 2.44
C PRO A 136 -0.37 14.86 2.94
N CYS A 137 0.07 13.82 2.23
CA CYS A 137 1.21 12.99 2.63
C CYS A 137 2.51 13.79 2.69
N GLU A 138 2.68 14.78 1.81
CA GLU A 138 3.86 15.64 1.71
C GLU A 138 4.09 16.44 3.01
N THR A 139 3.02 16.83 3.69
CA THR A 139 3.09 17.60 4.95
C THR A 139 2.97 16.72 6.19
N CYS A 140 2.30 15.57 6.11
CA CYS A 140 2.03 14.70 7.25
C CYS A 140 3.17 13.72 7.51
N GLN A 141 3.69 13.06 6.50
CA GLN A 141 4.74 12.03 6.48
C GLN A 141 4.58 10.87 7.48
N PHE A 142 3.55 10.86 8.33
CA PHE A 142 3.34 9.89 9.41
C PHE A 142 3.47 8.43 8.94
N CYS A 143 2.86 8.08 7.80
CA CYS A 143 2.90 6.72 7.27
C CYS A 143 4.29 6.29 6.77
N TYR A 144 5.17 7.23 6.45
CA TYR A 144 6.55 6.98 6.02
C TYR A 144 7.52 6.82 7.20
N GLU A 145 7.17 7.31 8.37
CA GLU A 145 8.07 7.42 9.51
C GLU A 145 7.66 6.53 10.68
N SER A 146 6.36 6.52 11.01
CA SER A 146 5.83 5.80 12.17
C SER A 146 5.60 4.32 11.87
N ASN A 147 5.70 3.50 12.92
CA ASN A 147 5.22 2.11 12.93
C ASN A 147 3.85 1.96 13.61
N GLU A 148 3.21 3.07 13.99
CA GLU A 148 1.88 3.05 14.59
C GLU A 148 0.80 2.82 13.52
N HIS A 149 -0.37 2.36 13.94
CA HIS A 149 -1.54 2.20 13.06
C HIS A 149 -2.06 3.56 12.57
N VAL A 150 -2.70 3.58 11.40
CA VAL A 150 -3.35 4.77 10.86
C VAL A 150 -4.80 4.47 10.52
N PHE A 151 -5.67 5.35 10.95
CA PHE A 151 -7.08 5.33 10.60
C PHE A 151 -7.35 6.15 9.34
N LEU A 152 -7.96 5.51 8.35
CA LEU A 152 -8.38 6.12 7.09
C LEU A 152 -9.91 6.29 7.12
N PRO A 153 -10.43 7.45 7.48
CA PRO A 153 -11.88 7.65 7.56
C PRO A 153 -12.54 7.37 6.22
N LEU A 154 -13.68 6.69 6.26
CA LEU A 154 -14.51 6.51 5.07
C LEU A 154 -14.97 7.87 4.56
N HIS A 155 -14.64 8.19 3.33
CA HIS A 155 -15.06 9.41 2.68
C HIS A 155 -15.66 9.12 1.30
N GLY A 156 -16.58 9.99 0.89
CA GLY A 156 -17.32 9.86 -0.35
C GLY A 156 -18.60 9.04 -0.22
N LYS A 157 -19.67 9.55 -0.84
CA LYS A 157 -21.04 9.02 -0.73
C LYS A 157 -21.16 7.53 -1.08
N ARG A 158 -20.34 7.03 -2.02
CA ARG A 158 -20.36 5.61 -2.44
C ARG A 158 -19.79 4.69 -1.37
N ALA A 159 -18.64 5.05 -0.78
CA ALA A 159 -18.01 4.25 0.27
C ALA A 159 -18.90 4.14 1.50
N ILE A 160 -19.50 5.24 1.92
CA ILE A 160 -20.45 5.29 3.05
C ILE A 160 -21.71 4.46 2.76
N ARG A 161 -22.25 4.52 1.53
CA ARG A 161 -23.40 3.69 1.14
C ARG A 161 -23.07 2.19 1.15
N SER A 162 -21.91 1.80 0.64
CA SER A 162 -21.46 0.41 0.63
C SER A 162 -21.34 -0.14 2.06
N PHE A 163 -20.69 0.61 2.94
CA PHE A 163 -20.57 0.28 4.34
C PHE A 163 -21.94 0.11 5.03
N ASN A 164 -22.84 1.05 4.83
CA ASN A 164 -24.19 1.00 5.44
C ASN A 164 -25.03 -0.16 4.89
N LYS A 165 -24.81 -0.59 3.64
CA LYS A 165 -25.49 -1.74 3.05
C LYS A 165 -25.01 -3.03 3.72
N GLU A 166 -23.70 -3.23 3.84
CA GLU A 166 -23.12 -4.44 4.46
C GLU A 166 -23.48 -4.58 5.95
N LYS A 167 -23.58 -3.44 6.68
CA LYS A 167 -24.07 -3.46 8.09
C LYS A 167 -25.53 -3.88 8.26
N ARG A 168 -26.34 -3.83 7.20
CA ARG A 168 -27.74 -4.25 7.24
C ARG A 168 -27.91 -5.72 6.86
N GLU A 169 -26.92 -6.29 6.19
CA GLU A 169 -26.95 -7.67 5.69
C GLU A 169 -26.23 -8.64 6.65
N ASN A 170 -25.57 -8.15 7.70
CA ASN A 170 -24.96 -8.87 8.82
C ASN A 170 -25.70 -8.58 10.13
#